data_243a71f97551a98e8a8c7e96aab7154b
#
_entry.id   243a71f97551a98e8a8c7e96aab7154b
#
_cell.length_a   1.000
_cell.length_b   1.000
_cell.length_c   1.000
_cell.angle_alpha   90.00
_cell.angle_beta   90.00
_cell.angle_gamma   90.00
#
_symmetry.space_group_name_H-M   'P 1'
#
loop_
_entity.id
_entity.type
_entity.pdbx_description
1 polymer ?
#
loop_
_entity_poly.entity_id
_entity_poly.type
_entity_poly.pdbx_seq_one_letter_code
_entity_poly.pdbx_strand_id
1 'polypeptide(L)'
;MTSASSPPIIIAGAGPVGLVLALRLGHWGIPCVVLESDADINRDLRASTFHPPTLDMLDEYGITPGLIEQGLVAPTWQVRMHATGEFAQFDVSVLKDETAHPYRLQCEQWRLSELLMAQIARDLPHVQVLMNHPLVSFSQAQGHVDVTYRTPAGEQVVVRGAFLVGADGGRSQVRKQLDLSFEGHTFPETTILATTHFPFHDHLPQLAYINYCWSEQGTFSLLRLKHLWRVSLYPDEGQSMEEAVGMPAVREKLLRIAPGTLDHPVLEVRPYRIHQRVVQQYVVGRVVLVGDAAHLNSPSGGMGMNGGIHDAFNLSEKLRDIWQGGSIDALQRYERQRRPIAIAHVLEQSGRNRARMQERDMDKRRAALVELQRKADDPVLHKAHLLNTSMITGLRESAAID
;
A
#
# COMPACT_ATOMS: atom_id res chain seq x y z
N MET A 1 36.12 -13.00 -26.06
CA MET A 1 35.63 -13.50 -24.76
C MET A 1 34.23 -12.92 -24.62
N THR A 2 33.22 -13.73 -24.82
CA THR A 2 31.82 -13.34 -24.54
C THR A 2 31.72 -13.06 -23.04
N SER A 3 31.54 -11.80 -22.68
CA SER A 3 31.20 -11.40 -21.31
C SER A 3 30.01 -12.26 -20.87
N ALA A 4 30.22 -13.16 -19.91
CA ALA A 4 29.11 -13.87 -19.33
C ALA A 4 28.15 -12.80 -18.78
N SER A 5 26.95 -12.72 -19.36
CA SER A 5 25.94 -11.75 -18.90
C SER A 5 25.67 -12.03 -17.43
N SER A 6 25.72 -11.00 -16.60
CA SER A 6 25.39 -11.14 -15.18
C SER A 6 24.02 -11.81 -15.05
N PRO A 7 23.84 -12.74 -14.08
CA PRO A 7 22.56 -13.41 -13.89
C PRO A 7 21.47 -12.39 -13.51
N PRO A 8 20.19 -12.62 -13.86
CA PRO A 8 19.10 -11.68 -13.63
C PRO A 8 18.88 -11.39 -12.13
N ILE A 9 18.14 -10.33 -11.84
CA ILE A 9 17.59 -10.10 -10.50
C ILE A 9 16.28 -10.88 -10.40
N ILE A 10 16.18 -11.73 -9.36
CA ILE A 10 14.97 -12.50 -9.08
C ILE A 10 14.08 -11.70 -8.13
N ILE A 11 12.81 -11.56 -8.46
CA ILE A 11 11.82 -10.86 -7.65
C ILE A 11 10.72 -11.86 -7.29
N ALA A 12 10.51 -12.11 -6.02
CA ALA A 12 9.40 -12.94 -5.55
C ALA A 12 8.18 -12.03 -5.27
N GLY A 13 7.10 -12.24 -6.03
CA GLY A 13 5.85 -11.50 -5.96
C GLY A 13 5.63 -10.52 -7.12
N ALA A 14 4.54 -10.70 -7.87
CA ALA A 14 4.05 -9.80 -8.93
C ALA A 14 2.93 -8.86 -8.43
N GLY A 15 2.94 -8.51 -7.14
CA GLY A 15 2.15 -7.40 -6.63
C GLY A 15 2.69 -6.04 -7.12
N PRO A 16 2.00 -4.93 -6.80
CA PRO A 16 2.38 -3.60 -7.31
C PRO A 16 3.84 -3.24 -6.99
N VAL A 17 4.36 -3.64 -5.83
CA VAL A 17 5.75 -3.33 -5.41
C VAL A 17 6.77 -4.08 -6.25
N GLY A 18 6.58 -5.39 -6.42
CA GLY A 18 7.48 -6.22 -7.24
C GLY A 18 7.48 -5.83 -8.72
N LEU A 19 6.29 -5.51 -9.26
CA LEU A 19 6.16 -5.07 -10.66
C LEU A 19 6.76 -3.68 -10.89
N VAL A 20 6.61 -2.73 -9.95
CA VAL A 20 7.29 -1.42 -10.03
C VAL A 20 8.81 -1.59 -10.01
N LEU A 21 9.32 -2.46 -9.13
CA LEU A 21 10.75 -2.76 -9.11
C LEU A 21 11.23 -3.35 -10.45
N ALA A 22 10.50 -4.33 -10.98
CA ALA A 22 10.80 -4.98 -12.26
C ALA A 22 10.77 -3.99 -13.43
N LEU A 23 9.75 -3.11 -13.47
CA LEU A 23 9.63 -2.05 -14.47
C LEU A 23 10.86 -1.14 -14.46
N ARG A 24 11.24 -0.63 -13.29
CA ARG A 24 12.37 0.30 -13.13
C ARG A 24 13.69 -0.34 -13.55
N LEU A 25 13.97 -1.54 -13.05
CA LEU A 25 15.18 -2.28 -13.41
C LEU A 25 15.22 -2.58 -14.91
N GLY A 26 14.08 -3.00 -15.47
CA GLY A 26 13.95 -3.26 -16.90
C GLY A 26 14.22 -2.02 -17.77
N HIS A 27 13.71 -0.85 -17.39
CA HIS A 27 14.01 0.40 -18.09
C HIS A 27 15.50 0.75 -18.13
N TRP A 28 16.30 0.26 -17.18
CA TRP A 28 17.77 0.40 -17.18
C TRP A 28 18.48 -0.78 -17.85
N GLY A 29 17.76 -1.66 -18.54
CA GLY A 29 18.32 -2.82 -19.24
C GLY A 29 18.77 -3.95 -18.32
N ILE A 30 18.36 -3.95 -17.05
CA ILE A 30 18.71 -4.98 -16.06
C ILE A 30 17.71 -6.13 -16.19
N PRO A 31 18.16 -7.36 -16.53
CA PRO A 31 17.27 -8.50 -16.69
C PRO A 31 16.67 -8.92 -15.34
N CYS A 32 15.38 -9.21 -15.34
CA CYS A 32 14.64 -9.64 -14.16
C CYS A 32 13.79 -10.90 -14.44
N VAL A 33 13.62 -11.72 -13.41
CA VAL A 33 12.64 -12.80 -13.37
C VAL A 33 11.74 -12.57 -12.16
N VAL A 34 10.47 -12.28 -12.42
CA VAL A 34 9.45 -12.11 -11.39
C VAL A 34 8.70 -13.43 -11.23
N LEU A 35 8.65 -13.96 -10.02
CA LEU A 35 7.98 -15.21 -9.66
C LEU A 35 6.70 -14.88 -8.86
N GLU A 36 5.54 -15.30 -9.37
CA GLU A 36 4.26 -15.10 -8.69
C GLU A 36 3.58 -16.45 -8.41
N SER A 37 3.10 -16.60 -7.19
CA SER A 37 2.41 -17.82 -6.75
C SER A 37 1.01 -17.96 -7.33
N ASP A 38 0.32 -16.85 -7.54
CA ASP A 38 -1.03 -16.83 -8.06
C ASP A 38 -1.02 -16.99 -9.60
N ALA A 39 -2.08 -17.59 -10.13
CA ALA A 39 -2.20 -17.82 -11.57
C ALA A 39 -2.59 -16.55 -12.34
N ASP A 40 -3.18 -15.55 -11.67
CA ASP A 40 -3.60 -14.27 -12.23
C ASP A 40 -3.45 -13.17 -11.18
N ILE A 41 -3.60 -11.92 -11.60
CA ILE A 41 -3.61 -10.75 -10.70
C ILE A 41 -4.77 -10.87 -9.73
N ASN A 42 -4.46 -10.76 -8.43
CA ASN A 42 -5.48 -10.76 -7.40
C ASN A 42 -6.26 -9.44 -7.41
N ARG A 43 -7.53 -9.48 -7.85
CA ARG A 43 -8.43 -8.32 -7.99
C ARG A 43 -9.20 -8.00 -6.71
N ASP A 44 -8.59 -8.19 -5.55
CA ASP A 44 -9.24 -7.77 -4.32
C ASP A 44 -9.14 -6.24 -4.05
N LEU A 45 -10.02 -5.75 -3.17
CA LEU A 45 -10.17 -4.33 -2.88
C LEU A 45 -9.32 -3.87 -1.68
N ARG A 46 -8.17 -4.49 -1.41
CA ARG A 46 -7.36 -4.19 -0.22
C ARG A 46 -6.84 -2.76 -0.17
N ALA A 47 -6.11 -2.32 -1.17
CA ALA A 47 -5.58 -0.96 -1.25
C ALA A 47 -6.18 -0.23 -2.47
N SER A 48 -6.46 1.05 -2.29
CA SER A 48 -7.09 1.85 -3.36
C SER A 48 -6.71 3.33 -3.33
N THR A 49 -5.83 3.76 -2.44
CA THR A 49 -5.46 5.17 -2.32
C THR A 49 -4.01 5.36 -2.74
N PHE A 50 -3.79 6.12 -3.79
CA PHE A 50 -2.46 6.59 -4.20
C PHE A 50 -2.23 8.00 -3.67
N HIS A 51 -1.06 8.20 -3.08
CA HIS A 51 -0.62 9.50 -2.58
C HIS A 51 0.14 10.28 -3.66
N PRO A 52 0.20 11.63 -3.55
CA PRO A 52 0.86 12.50 -4.51
C PRO A 52 2.24 12.03 -4.97
N PRO A 53 3.23 11.77 -4.09
CA PRO A 53 4.57 11.39 -4.54
C PRO A 53 4.63 10.03 -5.24
N THR A 54 3.69 9.11 -4.92
CA THR A 54 3.61 7.83 -5.62
C THR A 54 3.11 8.02 -7.06
N LEU A 55 2.18 8.96 -7.28
CA LEU A 55 1.72 9.32 -8.62
C LEU A 55 2.85 9.98 -9.43
N ASP A 56 3.61 10.90 -8.82
CA ASP A 56 4.78 11.53 -9.46
C ASP A 56 5.82 10.45 -9.89
N MET A 57 6.13 9.52 -9.00
CA MET A 57 7.04 8.42 -9.27
C MET A 57 6.58 7.51 -10.42
N LEU A 58 5.29 7.18 -10.47
CA LEU A 58 4.71 6.35 -11.52
C LEU A 58 4.57 7.10 -12.85
N ASP A 59 4.46 8.42 -12.79
CA ASP A 59 4.37 9.29 -13.96
C ASP A 59 5.67 9.32 -14.77
N GLU A 60 6.84 9.14 -14.11
CA GLU A 60 8.13 8.97 -14.77
C GLU A 60 8.13 7.84 -15.83
N TYR A 61 7.23 6.88 -15.68
CA TYR A 61 7.08 5.70 -16.56
C TYR A 61 5.78 5.73 -17.38
N GLY A 62 5.03 6.84 -17.36
CA GLY A 62 3.78 7.00 -18.09
C GLY A 62 2.63 6.13 -17.56
N ILE A 63 2.71 5.65 -16.32
CA ILE A 63 1.66 4.81 -15.68
C ILE A 63 0.53 5.66 -15.12
N THR A 64 0.83 6.83 -14.54
CA THR A 64 -0.13 7.69 -13.86
C THR A 64 -1.33 8.10 -14.71
N PRO A 65 -1.19 8.46 -16.00
CA PRO A 65 -2.36 8.78 -16.83
C PRO A 65 -3.37 7.64 -16.91
N GLY A 66 -2.91 6.40 -17.09
CA GLY A 66 -3.79 5.22 -17.13
C GLY A 66 -4.46 4.92 -15.79
N LEU A 67 -3.81 5.23 -14.67
CA LEU A 67 -4.44 5.15 -13.34
C LEU A 67 -5.51 6.22 -13.14
N ILE A 68 -5.26 7.46 -13.57
CA ILE A 68 -6.22 8.56 -13.49
C ILE A 68 -7.46 8.24 -14.32
N GLU A 69 -7.28 7.73 -15.54
CA GLU A 69 -8.38 7.31 -16.40
C GLU A 69 -9.26 6.26 -15.74
N GLN A 70 -8.68 5.30 -15.02
CA GLN A 70 -9.39 4.21 -14.37
C GLN A 70 -9.85 4.52 -12.95
N GLY A 71 -9.28 5.55 -12.31
CA GLY A 71 -9.52 5.94 -10.93
C GLY A 71 -10.46 7.12 -10.77
N LEU A 72 -10.46 7.67 -9.57
CA LEU A 72 -11.20 8.86 -9.17
C LEU A 72 -10.26 9.82 -8.43
N VAL A 73 -10.08 11.03 -8.96
CA VAL A 73 -9.30 12.09 -8.32
C VAL A 73 -10.05 12.59 -7.09
N ALA A 74 -9.41 12.53 -5.93
CA ALA A 74 -9.91 12.98 -4.64
C ALA A 74 -9.06 14.17 -4.15
N PRO A 75 -9.47 15.43 -4.47
CA PRO A 75 -8.70 16.61 -4.09
C PRO A 75 -8.75 16.89 -2.60
N THR A 76 -9.79 16.40 -1.92
CA THR A 76 -10.01 16.61 -0.48
C THR A 76 -10.27 15.30 0.27
N TRP A 77 -10.01 15.32 1.57
CA TRP A 77 -10.43 14.27 2.48
C TRP A 77 -10.91 14.87 3.81
N GLN A 78 -11.74 14.14 4.55
CA GLN A 78 -12.40 14.64 5.75
C GLN A 78 -12.22 13.68 6.95
N VAL A 79 -12.20 14.29 8.15
CA VAL A 79 -12.58 13.63 9.41
C VAL A 79 -13.85 14.31 9.89
N ARG A 80 -14.91 13.54 10.20
CA ARG A 80 -16.23 14.11 10.50
C ARG A 80 -16.96 13.42 11.63
N MET A 81 -17.78 14.19 12.35
CA MET A 81 -18.79 13.69 13.25
C MET A 81 -20.05 13.37 12.46
N HIS A 82 -20.45 12.11 12.46
CA HIS A 82 -21.59 11.68 11.63
C HIS A 82 -22.92 12.28 12.07
N ALA A 83 -23.18 12.33 13.39
CA ALA A 83 -24.46 12.80 13.92
C ALA A 83 -24.70 14.30 13.71
N THR A 84 -23.65 15.13 13.80
CA THR A 84 -23.78 16.59 13.66
C THR A 84 -23.46 17.09 12.26
N GLY A 85 -22.77 16.27 11.46
CA GLY A 85 -22.27 16.68 10.14
C GLY A 85 -21.03 17.57 10.19
N GLU A 86 -20.55 17.96 11.37
CA GLU A 86 -19.30 18.74 11.52
C GLU A 86 -18.09 17.97 11.00
N PHE A 87 -17.17 18.66 10.35
CA PHE A 87 -15.97 18.04 9.81
C PHE A 87 -14.76 18.96 9.80
N ALA A 88 -13.58 18.37 9.74
CA ALA A 88 -12.33 18.99 9.30
C ALA A 88 -12.00 18.47 7.90
N GLN A 89 -11.76 19.38 6.95
CA GLN A 89 -11.44 19.05 5.57
C GLN A 89 -10.03 19.50 5.23
N PHE A 90 -9.29 18.61 4.56
CA PHE A 90 -7.95 18.87 4.09
C PHE A 90 -7.94 18.90 2.56
N ASP A 91 -7.58 20.05 2.00
CA ASP A 91 -7.44 20.26 0.56
C ASP A 91 -5.98 20.01 0.15
N VAL A 92 -5.77 18.94 -0.59
CA VAL A 92 -4.44 18.50 -1.03
C VAL A 92 -3.84 19.46 -2.06
N SER A 93 -4.64 20.31 -2.70
CA SER A 93 -4.19 21.31 -3.69
C SER A 93 -3.18 22.32 -3.13
N VAL A 94 -3.10 22.50 -1.81
CA VAL A 94 -2.07 23.32 -1.16
C VAL A 94 -0.65 22.77 -1.38
N LEU A 95 -0.51 21.52 -1.85
CA LEU A 95 0.76 20.88 -2.20
C LEU A 95 1.18 21.08 -3.67
N LYS A 96 0.52 21.95 -4.43
CA LYS A 96 0.79 22.18 -5.87
C LYS A 96 2.25 22.57 -6.18
N ASP A 97 2.94 23.15 -5.21
CA ASP A 97 4.37 23.55 -5.36
C ASP A 97 5.32 22.41 -4.95
N GLU A 98 4.79 21.27 -4.50
CA GLU A 98 5.53 20.13 -3.94
C GLU A 98 5.42 18.86 -4.79
N THR A 99 4.39 18.78 -5.64
CA THR A 99 4.04 17.62 -6.46
C THR A 99 3.27 18.04 -7.71
N ALA A 100 3.44 17.29 -8.80
CA ALA A 100 2.64 17.47 -10.01
C ALA A 100 1.19 16.95 -9.85
N HIS A 101 0.96 16.10 -8.83
CA HIS A 101 -0.33 15.45 -8.57
C HIS A 101 -0.87 15.84 -7.17
N PRO A 102 -1.28 17.12 -6.93
CA PRO A 102 -1.70 17.62 -5.63
C PRO A 102 -3.11 17.12 -5.24
N TYR A 103 -3.31 15.81 -5.24
CA TYR A 103 -4.55 15.11 -4.88
C TYR A 103 -4.24 13.66 -4.49
N ARG A 104 -5.20 12.98 -3.87
CA ARG A 104 -5.17 11.52 -3.76
C ARG A 104 -5.93 10.92 -4.93
N LEU A 105 -5.45 9.82 -5.48
CA LEU A 105 -6.18 9.06 -6.47
C LEU A 105 -6.78 7.81 -5.82
N GLN A 106 -8.09 7.64 -5.97
CA GLN A 106 -8.80 6.44 -5.54
C GLN A 106 -8.92 5.49 -6.74
N CYS A 107 -8.08 4.46 -6.74
CA CYS A 107 -8.01 3.45 -7.79
C CYS A 107 -7.58 2.11 -7.17
N GLU A 108 -8.21 1.01 -7.55
CA GLU A 108 -7.88 -0.30 -7.00
C GLU A 108 -6.45 -0.70 -7.37
N GLN A 109 -5.68 -1.22 -6.42
CA GLN A 109 -4.26 -1.56 -6.63
C GLN A 109 -4.01 -2.55 -7.76
N TRP A 110 -4.96 -3.45 -8.04
CA TRP A 110 -4.81 -4.44 -9.11
C TRP A 110 -4.77 -3.80 -10.51
N ARG A 111 -5.38 -2.62 -10.68
CA ARG A 111 -5.30 -1.84 -11.93
C ARG A 111 -3.87 -1.36 -12.21
N LEU A 112 -3.16 -0.95 -11.15
CA LEU A 112 -1.72 -0.66 -11.28
C LEU A 112 -0.96 -1.90 -11.73
N SER A 113 -1.22 -3.07 -11.14
CA SER A 113 -0.54 -4.31 -11.52
C SER A 113 -0.81 -4.69 -12.98
N GLU A 114 -2.05 -4.53 -13.47
CA GLU A 114 -2.39 -4.76 -14.89
C GLU A 114 -1.64 -3.81 -15.83
N LEU A 115 -1.61 -2.51 -15.52
CA LEU A 115 -0.89 -1.52 -16.32
C LEU A 115 0.62 -1.82 -16.37
N LEU A 116 1.22 -2.16 -15.23
CA LEU A 116 2.63 -2.52 -15.13
C LEU A 116 2.95 -3.79 -15.92
N MET A 117 2.14 -4.84 -15.79
CA MET A 117 2.33 -6.09 -16.53
C MET A 117 2.21 -5.87 -18.04
N ALA A 118 1.20 -5.10 -18.47
CA ALA A 118 1.03 -4.78 -19.90
C ALA A 118 2.22 -4.01 -20.46
N GLN A 119 2.75 -3.04 -19.73
CA GLN A 119 3.92 -2.27 -20.15
C GLN A 119 5.19 -3.11 -20.16
N ILE A 120 5.44 -3.91 -19.11
CA ILE A 120 6.59 -4.82 -19.06
C ILE A 120 6.57 -5.78 -20.24
N ALA A 121 5.44 -6.43 -20.50
CA ALA A 121 5.30 -7.38 -21.61
C ALA A 121 5.53 -6.73 -23.00
N ARG A 122 5.10 -5.49 -23.19
CA ARG A 122 5.23 -4.75 -24.44
C ARG A 122 6.65 -4.22 -24.67
N ASP A 123 7.27 -3.64 -23.64
CA ASP A 123 8.44 -2.77 -23.81
C ASP A 123 9.75 -3.40 -23.30
N LEU A 124 9.68 -4.42 -22.42
CA LEU A 124 10.84 -4.92 -21.68
C LEU A 124 11.03 -6.44 -21.85
N PRO A 125 11.46 -6.92 -23.03
CA PRO A 125 11.55 -8.36 -23.33
C PRO A 125 12.57 -9.12 -22.47
N HIS A 126 13.46 -8.43 -21.75
CA HIS A 126 14.43 -9.00 -20.82
C HIS A 126 13.90 -9.08 -19.37
N VAL A 127 12.65 -8.69 -19.15
CA VAL A 127 11.92 -8.86 -17.88
C VAL A 127 10.87 -9.95 -18.07
N GLN A 128 11.02 -11.08 -17.39
CA GLN A 128 10.07 -12.19 -17.43
C GLN A 128 9.18 -12.15 -16.19
N VAL A 129 7.86 -12.18 -16.38
CA VAL A 129 6.89 -12.33 -15.29
C VAL A 129 6.26 -13.71 -15.41
N LEU A 130 6.53 -14.57 -14.44
CA LEU A 130 6.09 -15.96 -14.39
C LEU A 130 4.96 -16.10 -13.36
N MET A 131 3.72 -16.10 -13.84
CA MET A 131 2.52 -16.35 -13.03
C MET A 131 2.37 -17.85 -12.76
N ASN A 132 1.81 -18.21 -11.60
CA ASN A 132 1.69 -19.60 -11.13
C ASN A 132 3.05 -20.30 -10.99
N HIS A 133 4.08 -19.55 -10.57
CA HIS A 133 5.43 -20.04 -10.33
C HIS A 133 5.87 -19.70 -8.88
N PRO A 134 5.31 -20.38 -7.86
CA PRO A 134 5.66 -20.10 -6.46
C PRO A 134 7.12 -20.39 -6.17
N LEU A 135 7.80 -19.45 -5.48
CA LEU A 135 9.10 -19.68 -4.89
C LEU A 135 9.00 -20.79 -3.86
N VAL A 136 9.87 -21.79 -3.96
CA VAL A 136 9.96 -22.94 -3.03
C VAL A 136 11.05 -22.70 -2.00
N SER A 137 12.28 -22.43 -2.46
CA SER A 137 13.44 -22.21 -1.60
C SER A 137 14.50 -21.38 -2.31
N PHE A 138 15.48 -20.91 -1.55
CA PHE A 138 16.68 -20.30 -2.11
C PHE A 138 17.90 -20.60 -1.24
N SER A 139 19.07 -20.46 -1.84
CA SER A 139 20.34 -20.50 -1.14
C SER A 139 21.26 -19.40 -1.66
N GLN A 140 22.04 -18.82 -0.75
CA GLN A 140 23.02 -17.79 -1.09
C GLN A 140 24.41 -18.42 -1.23
N ALA A 141 25.14 -18.01 -2.24
CA ALA A 141 26.52 -18.36 -2.45
C ALA A 141 27.36 -17.08 -2.72
N GLN A 142 28.68 -17.26 -2.86
CA GLN A 142 29.54 -16.14 -3.20
C GLN A 142 29.18 -15.61 -4.59
N GLY A 143 28.66 -14.38 -4.63
CA GLY A 143 28.36 -13.67 -5.87
C GLY A 143 26.97 -13.90 -6.47
N HIS A 144 26.15 -14.82 -5.97
CA HIS A 144 24.83 -15.11 -6.53
C HIS A 144 23.86 -15.71 -5.49
N VAL A 145 22.59 -15.85 -5.91
CA VAL A 145 21.53 -16.58 -5.19
C VAL A 145 20.97 -17.62 -6.16
N ASP A 146 20.88 -18.87 -5.73
CA ASP A 146 20.17 -19.91 -6.46
C ASP A 146 18.74 -20.00 -5.88
N VAL A 147 17.72 -19.79 -6.72
CA VAL A 147 16.30 -19.75 -6.34
C VAL A 147 15.60 -20.93 -6.98
N THR A 148 14.92 -21.73 -6.17
CA THR A 148 14.07 -22.85 -6.62
C THR A 148 12.62 -22.39 -6.65
N TYR A 149 11.97 -22.55 -7.78
CA TYR A 149 10.54 -22.33 -7.94
C TYR A 149 9.85 -23.55 -8.52
N ARG A 150 8.51 -23.60 -8.41
CA ARG A 150 7.69 -24.69 -8.98
C ARG A 150 6.97 -24.19 -10.21
N THR A 151 7.01 -24.96 -11.30
CA THR A 151 6.25 -24.68 -12.52
C THR A 151 4.77 -25.07 -12.36
N PRO A 152 3.86 -24.62 -13.25
CA PRO A 152 2.47 -25.07 -13.27
C PRO A 152 2.32 -26.60 -13.47
N ALA A 153 3.31 -27.24 -14.07
CA ALA A 153 3.36 -28.71 -14.23
C ALA A 153 3.83 -29.44 -12.94
N GLY A 154 4.20 -28.71 -11.88
CA GLY A 154 4.66 -29.25 -10.61
C GLY A 154 6.18 -29.53 -10.54
N GLU A 155 6.91 -29.24 -11.60
CA GLU A 155 8.36 -29.44 -11.66
C GLU A 155 9.07 -28.35 -10.83
N GLN A 156 10.18 -28.73 -10.18
CA GLN A 156 11.07 -27.76 -9.53
C GLN A 156 12.18 -27.35 -10.49
N VAL A 157 12.36 -26.05 -10.64
CA VAL A 157 13.39 -25.44 -11.48
C VAL A 157 14.25 -24.54 -10.62
N VAL A 158 15.57 -24.60 -10.83
CA VAL A 158 16.53 -23.71 -10.17
C VAL A 158 16.96 -22.63 -11.16
N VAL A 159 16.83 -21.40 -10.75
CA VAL A 159 17.33 -20.23 -11.49
C VAL A 159 18.37 -19.50 -10.67
N ARG A 160 19.48 -19.13 -11.29
CA ARG A 160 20.54 -18.32 -10.66
C ARG A 160 20.26 -16.86 -10.85
N GLY A 161 20.28 -16.09 -9.75
CA GLY A 161 20.13 -14.63 -9.74
C GLY A 161 21.33 -13.91 -9.14
N ALA A 162 21.56 -12.67 -9.56
CA ALA A 162 22.50 -11.78 -8.89
C ALA A 162 22.03 -11.39 -7.49
N PHE A 163 20.73 -11.19 -7.36
CA PHE A 163 20.01 -10.86 -6.11
C PHE A 163 18.65 -11.53 -6.10
N LEU A 164 18.10 -11.74 -4.90
CA LEU A 164 16.70 -12.09 -4.66
C LEU A 164 16.03 -10.94 -3.92
N VAL A 165 14.92 -10.44 -4.45
CA VAL A 165 14.09 -9.45 -3.75
C VAL A 165 12.75 -10.08 -3.36
N GLY A 166 12.47 -10.11 -2.07
CA GLY A 166 11.19 -10.54 -1.52
C GLY A 166 10.19 -9.37 -1.54
N ALA A 167 9.27 -9.40 -2.50
CA ALA A 167 8.11 -8.54 -2.65
C ALA A 167 6.79 -9.33 -2.51
N ASP A 168 6.86 -10.48 -1.83
CA ASP A 168 5.85 -11.53 -1.73
C ASP A 168 4.86 -11.32 -0.56
N GLY A 169 4.72 -10.08 -0.15
CA GLY A 169 3.65 -9.62 0.72
C GLY A 169 3.76 -10.06 2.18
N GLY A 170 2.71 -9.79 2.97
CA GLY A 170 2.73 -9.98 4.42
C GLY A 170 2.97 -11.42 4.89
N ARG A 171 2.73 -12.42 4.02
CA ARG A 171 3.00 -13.83 4.29
C ARG A 171 4.32 -14.32 3.71
N SER A 172 5.20 -13.41 3.34
CA SER A 172 6.47 -13.64 2.64
C SER A 172 7.17 -14.95 3.00
N GLN A 173 7.44 -15.77 1.96
CA GLN A 173 8.25 -16.99 2.08
C GLN A 173 9.72 -16.62 2.11
N VAL A 174 10.14 -15.56 1.41
CA VAL A 174 11.51 -15.07 1.44
C VAL A 174 11.91 -14.68 2.87
N ARG A 175 11.08 -13.85 3.54
CA ARG A 175 11.31 -13.47 4.94
C ARG A 175 11.40 -14.69 5.88
N LYS A 176 10.47 -15.64 5.74
CA LYS A 176 10.42 -16.84 6.60
C LYS A 176 11.67 -17.72 6.44
N GLN A 177 12.16 -17.87 5.22
CA GLN A 177 13.35 -18.69 4.96
C GLN A 177 14.66 -17.99 5.37
N LEU A 178 14.63 -16.65 5.55
CA LEU A 178 15.71 -15.90 6.19
C LEU A 178 15.69 -16.05 7.72
N ASP A 179 14.68 -16.72 8.28
CA ASP A 179 14.44 -16.84 9.73
C ASP A 179 14.36 -15.44 10.44
N LEU A 180 13.86 -14.44 9.71
CA LEU A 180 13.72 -13.10 10.25
C LEU A 180 12.44 -12.98 11.07
N SER A 181 12.58 -12.51 12.30
CA SER A 181 11.43 -12.16 13.14
C SER A 181 10.64 -11.01 12.51
N PHE A 182 9.31 -11.10 12.58
CA PHE A 182 8.41 -10.05 12.13
C PHE A 182 7.79 -9.38 13.36
N GLU A 183 8.56 -8.47 13.93
CA GLU A 183 8.25 -7.82 15.21
C GLU A 183 7.05 -6.89 15.11
N GLY A 184 6.28 -6.83 16.17
CA GLY A 184 5.09 -6.01 16.27
C GLY A 184 3.90 -6.79 16.78
N HIS A 185 2.70 -6.31 16.46
CA HIS A 185 1.46 -6.88 16.98
C HIS A 185 0.36 -6.98 15.93
N THR A 186 -0.63 -7.79 16.24
CA THR A 186 -1.91 -7.82 15.53
C THR A 186 -2.91 -7.13 16.42
N PHE A 187 -3.62 -6.16 15.87
CA PHE A 187 -4.66 -5.47 16.62
C PHE A 187 -5.84 -6.43 16.90
N PRO A 188 -6.50 -6.30 18.05
CA PRO A 188 -7.63 -7.16 18.41
C PRO A 188 -8.83 -6.95 17.48
N GLU A 189 -9.00 -5.72 16.95
CA GLU A 189 -10.12 -5.40 16.10
C GLU A 189 -9.91 -5.95 14.68
N THR A 190 -10.98 -6.46 14.12
CA THR A 190 -11.07 -6.83 12.71
C THR A 190 -11.91 -5.79 11.98
N THR A 191 -11.42 -5.31 10.86
CA THR A 191 -12.19 -4.43 9.97
C THR A 191 -13.03 -5.29 9.04
N ILE A 192 -14.27 -4.89 8.82
CA ILE A 192 -15.17 -5.45 7.83
C ILE A 192 -15.25 -4.48 6.67
N LEU A 193 -14.75 -4.90 5.52
CA LEU A 193 -14.88 -4.15 4.28
C LEU A 193 -16.17 -4.54 3.60
N ALA A 194 -17.03 -3.57 3.32
CA ALA A 194 -18.21 -3.73 2.49
C ALA A 194 -18.14 -2.81 1.28
N THR A 195 -18.71 -3.24 0.16
CA THR A 195 -18.81 -2.40 -1.05
C THR A 195 -20.25 -2.28 -1.52
N THR A 196 -20.61 -1.12 -2.05
CA THR A 196 -21.96 -0.84 -2.53
C THR A 196 -21.97 0.27 -3.58
N HIS A 197 -23.00 0.30 -4.44
CA HIS A 197 -23.27 1.41 -5.35
C HIS A 197 -24.11 2.52 -4.72
N PHE A 198 -24.49 2.41 -3.44
CA PHE A 198 -25.31 3.42 -2.77
C PHE A 198 -24.68 4.81 -2.87
N PRO A 199 -25.42 5.83 -3.30
CA PRO A 199 -24.88 7.17 -3.54
C PRO A 199 -24.80 8.00 -2.25
N PHE A 200 -23.88 7.67 -1.33
CA PHE A 200 -23.76 8.36 -0.04
C PHE A 200 -23.70 9.89 -0.15
N HIS A 201 -23.13 10.42 -1.24
CA HIS A 201 -22.99 11.87 -1.44
C HIS A 201 -24.35 12.58 -1.64
N ASP A 202 -25.42 11.87 -2.04
CA ASP A 202 -26.76 12.41 -2.16
C ASP A 202 -27.49 12.47 -0.81
N HIS A 203 -27.02 11.70 0.17
CA HIS A 203 -27.63 11.55 1.48
C HIS A 203 -26.85 12.22 2.61
N LEU A 204 -25.55 12.43 2.43
CA LEU A 204 -24.67 13.03 3.43
C LEU A 204 -24.12 14.37 2.89
N PRO A 205 -24.58 15.51 3.41
CA PRO A 205 -24.18 16.82 2.92
C PRO A 205 -22.67 17.03 2.99
N GLN A 206 -22.10 17.66 1.96
CA GLN A 206 -20.69 18.04 1.88
C GLN A 206 -19.71 16.86 2.08
N LEU A 207 -20.10 15.64 1.65
CA LEU A 207 -19.27 14.46 1.74
C LEU A 207 -18.12 14.53 0.73
N ALA A 208 -16.87 14.40 1.19
CA ALA A 208 -15.71 14.22 0.31
C ALA A 208 -15.67 12.79 -0.28
N TYR A 209 -14.70 12.52 -1.14
CA TYR A 209 -14.51 11.14 -1.65
C TYR A 209 -13.78 10.22 -0.67
N ILE A 210 -13.10 10.80 0.33
CA ILE A 210 -12.42 10.08 1.41
C ILE A 210 -12.89 10.64 2.74
N ASN A 211 -13.57 9.82 3.54
CA ASN A 211 -14.13 10.26 4.82
C ASN A 211 -13.83 9.26 5.91
N TYR A 212 -13.32 9.76 7.02
CA TYR A 212 -13.16 9.05 8.28
C TYR A 212 -14.21 9.57 9.26
N CYS A 213 -15.14 8.73 9.67
CA CYS A 213 -16.33 9.15 10.38
C CYS A 213 -16.38 8.59 11.80
N TRP A 214 -16.70 9.44 12.77
CA TRP A 214 -17.09 9.07 14.10
C TRP A 214 -18.63 9.08 14.22
N SER A 215 -19.19 8.02 14.76
CA SER A 215 -20.61 7.91 15.12
C SER A 215 -20.76 7.52 16.59
N GLU A 216 -21.95 7.63 17.14
CA GLU A 216 -22.23 7.22 18.51
C GLU A 216 -21.92 5.74 18.75
N GLN A 217 -22.21 4.88 17.77
CA GLN A 217 -21.99 3.44 17.84
C GLN A 217 -20.56 3.00 17.50
N GLY A 218 -19.68 3.93 17.11
CA GLY A 218 -18.30 3.58 16.76
C GLY A 218 -17.72 4.45 15.67
N THR A 219 -17.02 3.83 14.75
CA THR A 219 -16.38 4.51 13.61
C THR A 219 -16.63 3.75 12.32
N PHE A 220 -16.58 4.46 11.23
CA PHE A 220 -16.58 3.87 9.90
C PHE A 220 -15.78 4.77 8.94
N SER A 221 -15.44 4.27 7.76
CA SER A 221 -14.91 5.12 6.69
C SER A 221 -15.67 4.91 5.39
N LEU A 222 -15.81 5.98 4.62
CA LEU A 222 -16.41 5.99 3.30
C LEU A 222 -15.38 6.44 2.29
N LEU A 223 -14.97 5.54 1.41
CA LEU A 223 -14.02 5.80 0.34
C LEU A 223 -14.69 5.58 -1.01
N ARG A 224 -14.82 6.64 -1.79
CA ARG A 224 -15.37 6.58 -3.14
C ARG A 224 -14.31 6.03 -4.09
N LEU A 225 -14.67 4.98 -4.82
CA LEU A 225 -13.98 4.54 -6.02
C LEU A 225 -14.78 5.00 -7.25
N LYS A 226 -14.26 4.80 -8.44
CA LYS A 226 -14.89 5.31 -9.67
C LYS A 226 -16.35 4.90 -9.81
N HIS A 227 -16.68 3.65 -9.46
CA HIS A 227 -18.00 3.07 -9.68
C HIS A 227 -18.72 2.61 -8.42
N LEU A 228 -18.09 2.65 -7.25
CA LEU A 228 -18.67 2.15 -6.01
C LEU A 228 -18.12 2.89 -4.79
N TRP A 229 -18.75 2.67 -3.66
CA TRP A 229 -18.24 3.05 -2.36
C TRP A 229 -17.69 1.84 -1.61
N ARG A 230 -16.55 2.04 -1.00
CA ARG A 230 -15.91 1.13 -0.08
C ARG A 230 -16.15 1.64 1.33
N VAL A 231 -16.80 0.81 2.15
CA VAL A 231 -17.17 1.13 3.53
C VAL A 231 -16.36 0.24 4.46
N SER A 232 -15.59 0.84 5.36
CA SER A 232 -14.94 0.08 6.44
C SER A 232 -15.82 0.15 7.68
N LEU A 233 -16.20 -1.01 8.17
CA LEU A 233 -17.05 -1.20 9.34
C LEU A 233 -16.29 -1.99 10.42
N TYR A 234 -16.80 -1.98 11.65
CA TYR A 234 -16.24 -2.75 12.76
C TYR A 234 -17.35 -3.55 13.44
N PRO A 235 -17.05 -4.70 14.06
CA PRO A 235 -17.99 -5.42 14.89
C PRO A 235 -18.52 -4.52 16.01
N ASP A 236 -19.77 -4.71 16.39
CA ASP A 236 -20.32 -4.11 17.61
C ASP A 236 -19.73 -4.81 18.84
N GLU A 237 -19.83 -4.17 20.00
CA GLU A 237 -19.30 -4.74 21.23
C GLU A 237 -19.98 -6.07 21.55
N GLY A 238 -19.19 -7.11 21.82
CA GLY A 238 -19.68 -8.47 22.09
C GLY A 238 -20.12 -9.25 20.85
N GLN A 239 -20.12 -8.66 19.66
CA GLN A 239 -20.50 -9.34 18.43
C GLN A 239 -19.36 -10.26 17.94
N SER A 240 -19.68 -11.52 17.66
CA SER A 240 -18.74 -12.44 17.03
C SER A 240 -18.41 -12.02 15.59
N MET A 241 -17.26 -12.46 15.06
CA MET A 241 -16.88 -12.14 13.69
C MET A 241 -17.82 -12.78 12.67
N GLU A 242 -18.30 -13.98 12.92
CA GLU A 242 -19.25 -14.67 12.05
C GLU A 242 -20.57 -13.88 11.94
N GLU A 243 -21.10 -13.39 13.04
CA GLU A 243 -22.29 -12.53 13.05
C GLU A 243 -22.01 -11.19 12.35
N ALA A 244 -20.85 -10.58 12.64
CA ALA A 244 -20.50 -9.23 12.15
C ALA A 244 -20.34 -9.17 10.63
N VAL A 245 -19.88 -10.25 9.97
CA VAL A 245 -19.76 -10.34 8.50
C VAL A 245 -21.03 -10.84 7.83
N GLY A 246 -22.00 -11.29 8.62
CA GLY A 246 -23.31 -11.70 8.14
C GLY A 246 -24.03 -10.55 7.42
N MET A 247 -24.68 -10.83 6.31
CA MET A 247 -25.37 -9.81 5.51
C MET A 247 -26.40 -8.98 6.32
N PRO A 248 -27.17 -9.56 7.26
CA PRO A 248 -28.07 -8.77 8.10
C PRO A 248 -27.35 -7.71 8.94
N ALA A 249 -26.24 -8.08 9.60
CA ALA A 249 -25.46 -7.16 10.43
C ALA A 249 -24.78 -6.06 9.60
N VAL A 250 -24.23 -6.40 8.43
CA VAL A 250 -23.63 -5.42 7.53
C VAL A 250 -24.68 -4.43 7.03
N ARG A 251 -25.86 -4.91 6.61
CA ARG A 251 -26.97 -4.05 6.17
C ARG A 251 -27.48 -3.13 7.28
N GLU A 252 -27.61 -3.64 8.50
CA GLU A 252 -27.98 -2.82 9.65
C GLU A 252 -26.97 -1.70 9.89
N LYS A 253 -25.67 -1.99 9.85
CA LYS A 253 -24.60 -0.97 9.98
C LYS A 253 -24.65 0.07 8.86
N LEU A 254 -24.89 -0.34 7.63
CA LEU A 254 -25.05 0.59 6.50
C LEU A 254 -26.29 1.47 6.66
N LEU A 255 -27.40 0.92 7.16
CA LEU A 255 -28.62 1.69 7.44
C LEU A 255 -28.41 2.75 8.52
N ARG A 256 -27.58 2.47 9.53
CA ARG A 256 -27.17 3.45 10.56
C ARG A 256 -26.33 4.61 9.95
N ILE A 257 -25.64 4.38 8.83
CA ILE A 257 -24.87 5.42 8.13
C ILE A 257 -25.79 6.31 7.31
N ALA A 258 -26.68 5.72 6.51
CA ALA A 258 -27.63 6.50 5.71
C ALA A 258 -28.93 5.71 5.48
N PRO A 259 -30.09 6.33 5.64
CA PRO A 259 -31.38 5.77 5.24
C PRO A 259 -31.38 5.43 3.72
N GLY A 260 -32.02 4.35 3.35
CA GLY A 260 -32.11 3.92 1.94
C GLY A 260 -30.96 3.01 1.46
N THR A 261 -29.92 2.77 2.28
CA THR A 261 -28.84 1.83 1.92
C THR A 261 -29.33 0.42 1.64
N LEU A 262 -30.48 0.02 2.18
CA LEU A 262 -31.08 -1.30 1.96
C LEU A 262 -31.62 -1.50 0.53
N ASP A 263 -31.91 -0.42 -0.17
CA ASP A 263 -32.40 -0.44 -1.56
C ASP A 263 -31.28 -0.76 -2.57
N HIS A 264 -30.03 -0.78 -2.08
CA HIS A 264 -28.86 -1.05 -2.90
C HIS A 264 -28.15 -2.34 -2.46
N PRO A 265 -27.63 -3.15 -3.39
CA PRO A 265 -26.92 -4.37 -3.04
C PRO A 265 -25.59 -4.07 -2.35
N VAL A 266 -25.26 -4.87 -1.37
CA VAL A 266 -23.89 -5.04 -0.88
C VAL A 266 -23.21 -6.04 -1.82
N LEU A 267 -22.17 -5.60 -2.51
CA LEU A 267 -21.51 -6.37 -3.57
C LEU A 267 -20.51 -7.36 -3.00
N GLU A 268 -19.79 -6.94 -1.96
CA GLU A 268 -18.73 -7.72 -1.33
C GLU A 268 -18.67 -7.41 0.17
N VAL A 269 -18.40 -8.44 0.98
CA VAL A 269 -18.09 -8.31 2.41
C VAL A 269 -16.85 -9.12 2.69
N ARG A 270 -15.81 -8.48 3.25
CA ARG A 270 -14.55 -9.15 3.64
C ARG A 270 -14.07 -8.69 5.01
N PRO A 271 -13.85 -9.61 5.94
CA PRO A 271 -13.12 -9.30 7.17
C PRO A 271 -11.62 -9.31 6.89
N TYR A 272 -10.88 -8.39 7.51
CA TYR A 272 -9.42 -8.44 7.54
C TYR A 272 -8.87 -7.98 8.88
N ARG A 273 -7.83 -8.67 9.35
CA ARG A 273 -7.10 -8.31 10.56
C ARG A 273 -6.06 -7.24 10.25
N ILE A 274 -5.92 -6.32 11.17
CA ILE A 274 -4.92 -5.27 11.08
C ILE A 274 -3.66 -5.72 11.79
N HIS A 275 -2.53 -5.67 11.07
CA HIS A 275 -1.20 -5.96 11.59
C HIS A 275 -0.35 -4.70 11.56
N GLN A 276 0.53 -4.56 12.54
CA GLN A 276 1.60 -3.58 12.54
C GLN A 276 2.88 -4.30 12.90
N ARG A 277 3.72 -4.53 11.90
CA ARG A 277 4.91 -5.37 12.02
C ARG A 277 6.04 -4.82 11.16
N VAL A 278 7.28 -5.04 11.59
CA VAL A 278 8.48 -4.72 10.82
C VAL A 278 9.56 -5.78 11.07
N VAL A 279 10.33 -6.10 10.04
CA VAL A 279 11.50 -6.99 10.20
C VAL A 279 12.67 -6.23 10.83
N GLN A 280 13.55 -6.98 11.47
CA GLN A 280 14.77 -6.40 12.06
C GLN A 280 15.76 -5.93 10.99
N GLN A 281 15.84 -6.62 9.87
CA GLN A 281 16.75 -6.33 8.76
C GLN A 281 16.00 -6.41 7.42
N TYR A 282 16.26 -5.43 6.53
CA TYR A 282 15.74 -5.45 5.16
C TYR A 282 16.69 -6.16 4.20
N VAL A 283 17.96 -6.27 4.58
CA VAL A 283 19.04 -6.80 3.75
C VAL A 283 19.79 -7.91 4.47
N VAL A 284 19.83 -9.09 3.88
CA VAL A 284 20.63 -10.24 4.36
C VAL A 284 21.46 -10.75 3.17
N GLY A 285 22.71 -10.32 3.10
CA GLY A 285 23.59 -10.65 1.98
C GLY A 285 23.05 -10.13 0.64
N ARG A 286 22.65 -11.06 -0.24
CA ARG A 286 22.07 -10.74 -1.56
C ARG A 286 20.55 -10.89 -1.60
N VAL A 287 19.92 -11.07 -0.47
CA VAL A 287 18.46 -11.14 -0.35
C VAL A 287 17.94 -9.87 0.33
N VAL A 288 16.96 -9.21 -0.31
CA VAL A 288 16.42 -7.92 0.13
C VAL A 288 14.90 -8.02 0.24
N LEU A 289 14.31 -7.40 1.26
CA LEU A 289 12.86 -7.34 1.45
C LEU A 289 12.32 -5.93 1.14
N VAL A 290 11.14 -5.86 0.52
CA VAL A 290 10.44 -4.61 0.18
C VAL A 290 8.94 -4.70 0.49
N GLY A 291 8.33 -3.57 0.80
CA GLY A 291 6.89 -3.47 1.04
C GLY A 291 6.40 -4.40 2.15
N ASP A 292 5.24 -5.02 1.96
CA ASP A 292 4.59 -5.85 2.96
C ASP A 292 5.44 -7.08 3.40
N ALA A 293 6.43 -7.48 2.62
CA ALA A 293 7.39 -8.51 3.04
C ALA A 293 8.32 -8.00 4.16
N ALA A 294 8.62 -6.70 4.17
CA ALA A 294 9.48 -6.04 5.14
C ALA A 294 8.70 -5.38 6.29
N HIS A 295 7.54 -4.76 6.00
CA HIS A 295 6.74 -4.04 7.00
C HIS A 295 5.24 -4.06 6.67
N LEU A 296 4.44 -4.33 7.68
CA LEU A 296 2.96 -4.25 7.62
C LEU A 296 2.47 -3.10 8.49
N ASN A 297 1.49 -2.36 8.01
CA ASN A 297 0.88 -1.26 8.75
C ASN A 297 -0.65 -1.34 8.72
N SER A 298 -1.29 -0.58 9.62
CA SER A 298 -2.73 -0.34 9.56
C SER A 298 -3.11 0.30 8.21
N PRO A 299 -4.25 -0.09 7.59
CA PRO A 299 -4.71 0.52 6.35
C PRO A 299 -5.14 1.99 6.49
N SER A 300 -5.22 2.48 7.75
CA SER A 300 -5.66 3.85 8.05
C SER A 300 -4.72 4.90 7.44
N GLY A 301 -5.20 5.60 6.43
CA GLY A 301 -4.43 6.60 5.69
C GLY A 301 -3.88 6.12 4.34
N GLY A 302 -4.02 4.84 3.98
CA GLY A 302 -3.62 4.32 2.67
C GLY A 302 -2.10 4.30 2.43
N MET A 303 -1.28 4.06 3.46
CA MET A 303 0.16 4.25 3.40
C MET A 303 0.96 3.01 2.96
N GLY A 304 0.44 1.79 3.14
CA GLY A 304 1.21 0.55 2.96
C GLY A 304 1.70 0.35 1.53
N MET A 305 0.79 0.28 0.56
CA MET A 305 1.15 0.15 -0.86
C MET A 305 2.09 1.28 -1.33
N ASN A 306 1.79 2.52 -0.95
CA ASN A 306 2.63 3.66 -1.30
C ASN A 306 4.04 3.54 -0.70
N GLY A 307 4.15 3.16 0.58
CA GLY A 307 5.43 2.91 1.24
C GLY A 307 6.26 1.82 0.56
N GLY A 308 5.60 0.72 0.16
CA GLY A 308 6.24 -0.36 -0.60
C GLY A 308 6.71 0.08 -2.00
N ILE A 309 5.95 0.90 -2.70
CA ILE A 309 6.38 1.49 -3.98
C ILE A 309 7.59 2.41 -3.76
N HIS A 310 7.60 3.22 -2.70
CA HIS A 310 8.76 4.04 -2.36
C HIS A 310 9.99 3.18 -2.03
N ASP A 311 9.81 2.00 -1.40
CA ASP A 311 10.91 1.05 -1.19
C ASP A 311 11.46 0.54 -2.52
N ALA A 312 10.58 0.16 -3.45
CA ALA A 312 10.97 -0.31 -4.79
C ALA A 312 11.76 0.77 -5.57
N PHE A 313 11.34 2.04 -5.48
CA PHE A 313 12.06 3.17 -6.07
C PHE A 313 13.44 3.34 -5.46
N ASN A 314 13.56 3.34 -4.16
CA ASN A 314 14.84 3.49 -3.47
C ASN A 314 15.78 2.30 -3.74
N LEU A 315 15.27 1.06 -3.64
CA LEU A 315 16.08 -0.15 -3.86
C LEU A 315 16.57 -0.25 -5.31
N SER A 316 15.71 0.05 -6.27
CA SER A 316 16.08 -0.07 -7.69
C SER A 316 17.30 0.80 -8.07
N GLU A 317 17.42 2.00 -7.49
CA GLU A 317 18.60 2.86 -7.68
C GLU A 317 19.89 2.19 -7.17
N LYS A 318 19.85 1.60 -5.97
CA LYS A 318 20.98 0.90 -5.38
C LYS A 318 21.37 -0.34 -6.20
N LEU A 319 20.38 -1.09 -6.66
CA LEU A 319 20.61 -2.26 -7.54
C LEU A 319 21.20 -1.85 -8.89
N ARG A 320 20.72 -0.73 -9.47
CA ARG A 320 21.32 -0.18 -10.68
C ARG A 320 22.77 0.21 -10.49
N ASP A 321 23.08 0.92 -9.42
CA ASP A 321 24.45 1.37 -9.12
C ASP A 321 25.38 0.16 -8.92
N ILE A 322 24.93 -0.87 -8.21
CA ILE A 322 25.69 -2.13 -8.05
C ILE A 322 25.86 -2.83 -9.42
N TRP A 323 24.81 -2.88 -10.24
CA TRP A 323 24.86 -3.49 -11.55
C TRP A 323 25.88 -2.82 -12.47
N GLN A 324 26.08 -1.53 -12.31
CA GLN A 324 27.09 -0.72 -13.02
C GLN A 324 28.49 -0.81 -12.40
N GLY A 325 28.72 -1.69 -11.42
CA GLY A 325 30.02 -1.93 -10.78
C GLY A 325 30.21 -1.19 -9.45
N GLY A 326 29.18 -0.58 -8.91
CA GLY A 326 29.21 0.02 -7.55
C GLY A 326 29.29 -1.03 -6.44
N SER A 327 29.57 -0.56 -5.21
CA SER A 327 29.67 -1.43 -4.04
C SER A 327 28.32 -2.02 -3.65
N ILE A 328 28.32 -3.30 -3.24
CA ILE A 328 27.16 -3.97 -2.62
C ILE A 328 26.68 -3.27 -1.34
N ASP A 329 27.54 -2.49 -0.70
CA ASP A 329 27.21 -1.70 0.49
C ASP A 329 26.08 -0.69 0.26
N ALA A 330 25.78 -0.37 -1.01
CA ALA A 330 24.60 0.42 -1.38
C ALA A 330 23.29 -0.21 -0.86
N LEU A 331 23.22 -1.53 -0.68
CA LEU A 331 22.06 -2.20 -0.09
C LEU A 331 21.90 -1.83 1.41
N GLN A 332 23.00 -1.65 2.14
CA GLN A 332 22.94 -1.17 3.53
C GLN A 332 22.41 0.27 3.61
N ARG A 333 22.71 1.09 2.58
CA ARG A 333 22.12 2.42 2.46
C ARG A 333 20.61 2.35 2.22
N TYR A 334 20.13 1.42 1.39
CA TYR A 334 18.70 1.15 1.24
C TYR A 334 18.03 0.88 2.60
N GLU A 335 18.58 -0.02 3.41
CA GLU A 335 18.06 -0.35 4.74
C GLU A 335 18.03 0.88 5.66
N ARG A 336 19.14 1.63 5.75
CA ARG A 336 19.21 2.85 6.56
C ARG A 336 18.20 3.92 6.11
N GLN A 337 17.97 4.04 4.81
CA GLN A 337 17.04 5.02 4.22
C GLN A 337 15.58 4.61 4.37
N ARG A 338 15.26 3.31 4.33
CA ARG A 338 13.85 2.90 4.25
C ARG A 338 13.29 2.37 5.56
N ARG A 339 14.04 1.56 6.30
CA ARG A 339 13.53 0.95 7.53
C ARG A 339 13.14 1.96 8.61
N PRO A 340 13.94 2.97 8.98
CA PRO A 340 13.53 3.98 9.95
C PRO A 340 12.32 4.79 9.49
N ILE A 341 12.25 5.12 8.20
CA ILE A 341 11.12 5.85 7.62
C ILE A 341 9.83 5.02 7.64
N ALA A 342 9.92 3.74 7.34
CA ALA A 342 8.76 2.85 7.48
C ALA A 342 8.25 2.83 8.92
N ILE A 343 9.12 2.82 9.92
CA ILE A 343 8.72 2.88 11.34
C ILE A 343 8.06 4.22 11.66
N ALA A 344 8.74 5.34 11.44
CA ALA A 344 8.31 6.67 11.89
C ALA A 344 7.13 7.23 11.08
N HIS A 345 7.14 7.07 9.75
CA HIS A 345 6.17 7.72 8.85
C HIS A 345 5.08 6.80 8.31
N VAL A 346 5.27 5.47 8.34
CA VAL A 346 4.25 4.52 7.89
C VAL A 346 3.57 3.85 9.08
N LEU A 347 4.33 3.16 9.94
CA LEU A 347 3.75 2.40 11.05
C LEU A 347 3.18 3.34 12.13
N GLU A 348 3.95 4.29 12.63
CA GLU A 348 3.50 5.19 13.69
C GLU A 348 2.36 6.13 13.22
N GLN A 349 2.44 6.67 11.99
CA GLN A 349 1.40 7.54 11.46
C GLN A 349 0.09 6.76 11.26
N SER A 350 0.15 5.58 10.68
CA SER A 350 -1.04 4.73 10.52
C SER A 350 -1.60 4.27 11.87
N GLY A 351 -0.72 4.03 12.85
CA GLY A 351 -1.10 3.75 14.24
C GLY A 351 -1.81 4.92 14.91
N ARG A 352 -1.29 6.15 14.76
CA ARG A 352 -1.95 7.38 15.25
C ARG A 352 -3.31 7.61 14.60
N ASN A 353 -3.40 7.41 13.28
CA ASN A 353 -4.66 7.54 12.55
C ASN A 353 -5.69 6.51 13.07
N ARG A 354 -5.26 5.27 13.29
CA ARG A 354 -6.10 4.22 13.85
C ARG A 354 -6.54 4.55 15.27
N ALA A 355 -5.63 4.93 16.17
CA ALA A 355 -5.94 5.28 17.55
C ALA A 355 -6.99 6.39 17.62
N ARG A 356 -6.86 7.43 16.77
CA ARG A 356 -7.85 8.50 16.64
C ARG A 356 -9.22 7.95 16.22
N MET A 357 -9.26 7.04 15.27
CA MET A 357 -10.52 6.45 14.81
C MET A 357 -11.14 5.53 15.86
N GLN A 358 -10.35 4.87 16.70
CA GLN A 358 -10.84 3.96 17.75
C GLN A 358 -11.22 4.67 19.06
N GLU A 359 -10.96 5.98 19.17
CA GLU A 359 -11.42 6.74 20.34
C GLU A 359 -12.94 6.65 20.50
N ARG A 360 -13.41 6.34 21.68
CA ARG A 360 -14.85 6.17 22.01
C ARG A 360 -15.44 7.34 22.77
N ASP A 361 -14.60 8.08 23.46
CA ASP A 361 -15.00 9.24 24.26
C ASP A 361 -15.40 10.38 23.33
N MET A 362 -16.65 10.83 23.42
CA MET A 362 -17.22 11.85 22.54
C MET A 362 -16.58 13.22 22.76
N ASP A 363 -16.16 13.56 23.99
CA ASP A 363 -15.51 14.83 24.29
C ASP A 363 -14.09 14.87 23.69
N LYS A 364 -13.37 13.75 23.77
CA LYS A 364 -12.06 13.61 23.12
C LYS A 364 -12.18 13.64 21.59
N ARG A 365 -13.20 13.02 21.01
CA ARG A 365 -13.47 13.12 19.57
C ARG A 365 -13.74 14.54 19.14
N ARG A 366 -14.57 15.28 19.90
CA ARG A 366 -14.87 16.68 19.64
C ARG A 366 -13.62 17.56 19.75
N ALA A 367 -12.83 17.39 20.82
CA ALA A 367 -11.56 18.08 20.98
C ALA A 367 -10.59 17.78 19.83
N ALA A 368 -10.50 16.52 19.39
CA ALA A 368 -9.70 16.12 18.24
C ALA A 368 -10.19 16.75 16.92
N LEU A 369 -11.52 16.87 16.73
CA LEU A 369 -12.07 17.53 15.55
C LEU A 369 -11.72 19.01 15.53
N VAL A 370 -11.88 19.73 16.65
CA VAL A 370 -11.50 21.16 16.78
C VAL A 370 -10.03 21.37 16.44
N GLU A 371 -9.14 20.50 16.94
CA GLU A 371 -7.71 20.58 16.62
C GLU A 371 -7.41 20.31 15.12
N LEU A 372 -8.16 19.38 14.50
CA LEU A 372 -8.05 19.14 13.06
C LEU A 372 -8.59 20.32 12.24
N GLN A 373 -9.69 20.92 12.65
CA GLN A 373 -10.23 22.13 12.02
C GLN A 373 -9.21 23.27 12.10
N ARG A 374 -8.63 23.51 13.29
CA ARG A 374 -7.57 24.52 13.45
C ARG A 374 -6.39 24.27 12.50
N LYS A 375 -6.00 23.01 12.29
CA LYS A 375 -4.95 22.66 11.32
C LYS A 375 -5.39 22.87 9.87
N ALA A 376 -6.65 22.62 9.57
CA ALA A 376 -7.19 22.82 8.24
C ALA A 376 -7.35 24.31 7.87
N ASP A 377 -7.66 25.14 8.85
CA ASP A 377 -7.91 26.58 8.66
C ASP A 377 -6.63 27.42 8.62
N ASP A 378 -5.55 26.96 9.27
CA ASP A 378 -4.25 27.63 9.25
C ASP A 378 -3.41 27.16 8.05
N PRO A 379 -3.04 28.01 7.09
CA PRO A 379 -2.32 27.58 5.90
C PRO A 379 -0.98 26.91 6.16
N VAL A 380 -0.24 27.31 7.21
CA VAL A 380 1.05 26.73 7.55
C VAL A 380 0.88 25.35 8.15
N LEU A 381 -0.05 25.21 9.09
CA LEU A 381 -0.35 23.91 9.73
C LEU A 381 -1.00 22.95 8.73
N HIS A 382 -1.85 23.44 7.84
CA HIS A 382 -2.47 22.66 6.78
C HIS A 382 -1.41 22.05 5.87
N LYS A 383 -0.52 22.88 5.31
CA LYS A 383 0.58 22.40 4.45
C LYS A 383 1.47 21.41 5.18
N ALA A 384 1.90 21.72 6.40
CA ALA A 384 2.74 20.83 7.19
C ALA A 384 2.06 19.47 7.49
N HIS A 385 0.76 19.50 7.82
CA HIS A 385 -0.03 18.29 8.03
C HIS A 385 -0.10 17.43 6.76
N LEU A 386 -0.35 18.05 5.61
CA LEU A 386 -0.45 17.35 4.34
C LEU A 386 0.90 16.83 3.82
N LEU A 387 2.01 17.55 4.00
CA LEU A 387 3.34 17.05 3.69
C LEU A 387 3.63 15.74 4.42
N ASN A 388 3.25 15.67 5.70
CA ASN A 388 3.43 14.45 6.49
C ASN A 388 2.46 13.35 6.07
N THR A 389 1.16 13.64 6.01
CA THR A 389 0.12 12.62 5.71
C THR A 389 0.09 12.18 4.25
N SER A 390 0.76 12.90 3.35
CA SER A 390 1.00 12.50 1.96
C SER A 390 2.38 11.83 1.76
N MET A 391 3.12 11.52 2.85
CA MET A 391 4.40 10.81 2.83
C MET A 391 5.58 11.60 2.22
N ILE A 392 5.42 12.89 1.90
CA ILE A 392 6.47 13.72 1.31
C ILE A 392 7.60 13.97 2.32
N THR A 393 7.24 14.27 3.59
CA THR A 393 8.23 14.48 4.67
C THR A 393 9.13 13.25 4.82
N GLY A 394 8.56 12.05 4.90
CA GLY A 394 9.33 10.82 5.05
C GLY A 394 10.25 10.53 3.86
N LEU A 395 9.84 10.87 2.63
CA LEU A 395 10.71 10.76 1.45
C LEU A 395 11.91 11.72 1.51
N ARG A 396 11.70 12.97 1.97
CA ARG A 396 12.76 13.96 2.13
C ARG A 396 13.77 13.54 3.22
N GLU A 397 13.26 13.05 4.35
CA GLU A 397 14.11 12.52 5.42
C GLU A 397 14.89 11.29 4.94
N SER A 398 14.25 10.36 4.21
CA SER A 398 14.93 9.22 3.59
C SER A 398 16.07 9.66 2.68
N ALA A 399 15.84 10.64 1.82
CA ALA A 399 16.85 11.13 0.88
C ALA A 399 18.06 11.80 1.58
N ALA A 400 17.86 12.34 2.77
CA ALA A 400 18.91 12.99 3.58
C ALA A 400 19.81 11.98 4.34
N ILE A 401 19.47 10.69 4.37
CA ILE A 401 20.25 9.64 5.01
C ILE A 401 21.31 9.10 4.03
N ASP A 402 22.56 9.11 4.45
CA ASP A 402 23.69 8.56 3.69
C ASP A 402 23.82 7.04 3.81
#